data_de1567aeacb2c6005af74a52b3a577e1
#
_entry.id   de1567aeacb2c6005af74a52b3a577e1
#
_cell.length_a   1.000
_cell.length_b   1.000
_cell.length_c   1.000
_cell.angle_alpha   90.00
_cell.angle_beta   90.00
_cell.angle_gamma   90.00
#
_symmetry.space_group_name_H-M   'P 1'
#
loop_
_entity.id
_entity.type
_entity.pdbx_description
1 polymer ?
#
loop_
_entity_poly.entity_id
_entity_poly.type
_entity_poly.pdbx_seq_one_letter_code
_entity_poly.pdbx_strand_id
1 'polypeptide(L)'
;MTLGGPMITVRFTSTLKDSIKVTVEHYSESLKKAPAFGLNEDVSFKPVINKLENGGYELISGKTKVKIGGEKSGWDVSYWYGDRLLTKSGWRTHSLIEKEEWFANNQRTAETGSRFFAKCDNGDNSFMREMLNISVGEYIYGFGEKFSTFVKNGQTVDVWNNDGGTCSEQSYKSIPFYVSSRSYGVFVNHPENVTFEVASETVSKVAFSVQGQRLEYFVFGGETVADVLTTYTDLTGKPALPPAYSFGLWLSTSFTTSYDEE
;
A
#
# COMPACT_ATOMS: atom_id res chain seq x y z
N MET A 1 24.84 -10.22 21.81
CA MET A 1 24.01 -11.32 21.28
C MET A 1 23.53 -10.92 19.91
N THR A 2 24.03 -11.54 18.85
CA THR A 2 23.58 -11.26 17.49
C THR A 2 22.33 -12.09 17.27
N LEU A 3 21.20 -11.43 17.11
CA LEU A 3 19.99 -12.12 16.68
C LEU A 3 20.17 -12.41 15.19
N GLY A 4 20.23 -13.67 14.81
CA GLY A 4 20.17 -14.08 13.42
C GLY A 4 18.80 -13.63 12.86
N GLY A 5 18.82 -12.93 11.75
CA GLY A 5 17.63 -12.48 11.06
C GLY A 5 17.98 -12.08 9.63
N PRO A 6 16.98 -11.95 8.74
CA PRO A 6 17.22 -11.52 7.39
C PRO A 6 17.75 -10.09 7.37
N MET A 7 18.63 -9.81 6.42
CA MET A 7 19.07 -8.44 6.16
C MET A 7 18.06 -7.81 5.19
N ILE A 8 17.40 -6.77 5.65
CA ILE A 8 16.43 -6.03 4.84
C ILE A 8 17.08 -4.72 4.38
N THR A 9 17.08 -4.50 3.08
CA THR A 9 17.54 -3.25 2.46
C THR A 9 16.33 -2.36 2.19
N VAL A 10 16.34 -1.14 2.71
CA VAL A 10 15.30 -0.13 2.45
C VAL A 10 15.89 1.03 1.67
N ARG A 11 15.29 1.35 0.53
CA ARG A 11 15.71 2.44 -0.34
C ARG A 11 14.60 3.48 -0.42
N PHE A 12 14.96 4.74 -0.18
CA PHE A 12 14.09 5.90 -0.33
C PHE A 12 14.48 6.66 -1.58
N THR A 13 13.52 6.92 -2.46
CA THR A 13 13.70 7.70 -3.69
C THR A 13 12.49 8.60 -3.91
N SER A 14 12.58 9.47 -4.90
CA SER A 14 11.43 10.22 -5.39
C SER A 14 11.59 10.42 -6.90
N THR A 15 10.53 10.16 -7.61
CA THR A 15 10.43 10.30 -9.08
C THR A 15 9.29 11.23 -9.48
N LEU A 16 8.62 11.82 -8.49
CA LEU A 16 7.53 12.78 -8.66
C LEU A 16 7.47 13.71 -7.46
N LYS A 17 7.23 14.99 -7.70
CA LYS A 17 7.06 16.00 -6.65
C LYS A 17 5.98 15.57 -5.66
N ASP A 18 6.21 15.87 -4.38
CA ASP A 18 5.32 15.54 -3.26
C ASP A 18 5.05 14.04 -3.05
N SER A 19 5.96 13.18 -3.54
CA SER A 19 5.92 11.74 -3.34
C SER A 19 7.25 11.18 -2.85
N ILE A 20 7.19 10.17 -1.99
CA ILE A 20 8.35 9.38 -1.56
C ILE A 20 8.09 7.93 -1.94
N LYS A 21 8.96 7.38 -2.76
CA LYS A 21 8.98 5.96 -3.14
C LYS A 21 9.86 5.20 -2.18
N VAL A 22 9.35 4.12 -1.63
CA VAL A 22 10.06 3.23 -0.71
C VAL A 22 10.13 1.84 -1.32
N THR A 23 11.32 1.27 -1.37
CA THR A 23 11.53 -0.10 -1.79
C THR A 23 12.17 -0.87 -0.64
N VAL A 24 11.55 -1.96 -0.24
CA VAL A 24 12.00 -2.86 0.84
C VAL A 24 12.33 -4.20 0.22
N GLU A 25 13.56 -4.67 0.37
CA GLU A 25 14.06 -5.89 -0.28
C GLU A 25 14.83 -6.75 0.71
N HIS A 26 14.58 -8.06 0.71
CA HIS A 26 15.41 -9.01 1.44
C HIS A 26 16.76 -9.20 0.76
N TYR A 27 16.76 -9.32 -0.58
CA TYR A 27 17.97 -9.30 -1.40
C TYR A 27 17.93 -8.13 -2.39
N SER A 28 19.08 -7.52 -2.64
CA SER A 28 19.20 -6.38 -3.57
C SER A 28 18.81 -6.69 -5.02
N GLU A 29 18.75 -7.95 -5.38
CA GLU A 29 18.37 -8.45 -6.71
C GLU A 29 17.07 -9.25 -6.71
N SER A 30 16.21 -9.07 -5.70
CA SER A 30 14.89 -9.71 -5.67
C SER A 30 14.11 -9.39 -6.95
N LEU A 31 13.67 -10.43 -7.64
CA LEU A 31 12.89 -10.28 -8.86
C LEU A 31 11.59 -9.53 -8.58
N LYS A 32 11.28 -8.59 -9.46
CA LYS A 32 9.97 -7.95 -9.46
C LYS A 32 8.93 -8.95 -9.94
N LYS A 33 7.83 -9.03 -9.24
CA LYS A 33 6.68 -9.80 -9.70
C LYS A 33 6.13 -9.21 -11.00
N ALA A 34 5.70 -10.06 -11.90
CA ALA A 34 5.04 -9.68 -13.14
C ALA A 34 3.51 -9.87 -13.01
N PRO A 35 2.71 -9.10 -13.75
CA PRO A 35 3.09 -8.05 -14.70
C PRO A 35 3.53 -6.75 -14.01
N ALA A 36 4.39 -5.97 -14.69
CA ALA A 36 4.71 -4.63 -14.26
C ALA A 36 3.78 -3.63 -14.98
N PHE A 37 3.05 -2.84 -14.22
CA PHE A 37 2.26 -1.74 -14.78
C PHE A 37 3.14 -0.51 -14.90
N GLY A 38 3.01 0.21 -16.04
CA GLY A 38 3.73 1.46 -16.25
C GLY A 38 3.24 2.53 -15.29
N LEU A 39 4.18 3.18 -14.61
CA LEU A 39 3.92 4.38 -13.83
C LEU A 39 4.55 5.59 -14.53
N ASN A 40 3.93 6.75 -14.40
CA ASN A 40 4.45 8.01 -14.94
C ASN A 40 5.54 8.58 -14.02
N GLU A 41 6.65 7.85 -13.91
CA GLU A 41 7.80 8.25 -13.11
C GLU A 41 8.74 9.14 -13.93
N ASP A 42 9.08 10.32 -13.42
CA ASP A 42 10.17 11.15 -13.95
C ASP A 42 11.50 10.72 -13.31
N VAL A 43 12.26 9.89 -14.01
CA VAL A 43 13.57 9.43 -13.57
C VAL A 43 14.62 10.55 -13.53
N SER A 44 14.34 11.71 -14.15
CA SER A 44 15.20 12.88 -14.09
C SER A 44 14.95 13.75 -12.86
N PHE A 45 13.82 13.55 -12.18
CA PHE A 45 13.48 14.25 -10.94
C PHE A 45 14.50 13.92 -9.84
N LYS A 46 15.05 14.95 -9.24
CA LYS A 46 16.06 14.81 -8.18
C LYS A 46 15.56 15.43 -6.89
N PRO A 47 15.26 14.64 -5.86
CA PRO A 47 14.96 15.13 -4.54
C PRO A 47 16.21 15.76 -3.90
N VAL A 48 16.00 16.64 -2.94
CA VAL A 48 17.08 17.20 -2.12
C VAL A 48 17.37 16.22 -0.97
N ILE A 49 18.66 15.93 -0.75
CA ILE A 49 19.09 15.05 0.34
C ILE A 49 19.98 15.85 1.28
N ASN A 50 19.62 15.91 2.56
CA ASN A 50 20.36 16.56 3.61
C ASN A 50 20.80 15.56 4.67
N LYS A 51 21.98 15.76 5.24
CA LYS A 51 22.42 15.06 6.43
C LYS A 51 21.96 15.86 7.66
N LEU A 52 21.35 15.16 8.62
CA LEU A 52 20.86 15.75 9.86
C LEU A 52 21.95 15.77 10.93
N GLU A 53 21.84 16.68 11.90
CA GLU A 53 22.79 16.83 13.00
C GLU A 53 22.95 15.57 13.86
N ASN A 54 21.89 14.77 13.98
CA ASN A 54 21.88 13.49 14.70
C ASN A 54 22.53 12.32 13.93
N GLY A 55 23.13 12.60 12.75
CA GLY A 55 23.73 11.60 11.87
C GLY A 55 22.73 10.91 10.93
N GLY A 56 21.44 11.23 11.01
CA GLY A 56 20.41 10.76 10.10
C GLY A 56 20.40 11.52 8.76
N TYR A 57 19.40 11.22 7.95
CA TYR A 57 19.20 11.84 6.64
C TYR A 57 17.77 12.32 6.45
N GLU A 58 17.61 13.34 5.63
CA GLU A 58 16.33 13.84 5.16
C GLU A 58 16.33 13.84 3.64
N LEU A 59 15.28 13.26 3.02
CA LEU A 59 15.02 13.35 1.59
C LEU A 59 13.77 14.19 1.38
N ILE A 60 13.87 15.22 0.55
CA ILE A 60 12.82 16.22 0.32
C ILE A 60 12.38 16.16 -1.13
N SER A 61 11.08 15.99 -1.34
CA SER A 61 10.39 16.04 -2.62
C SER A 61 9.25 17.04 -2.55
N GLY A 62 9.44 18.23 -3.10
CA GLY A 62 8.47 19.32 -2.91
C GLY A 62 8.30 19.71 -1.44
N LYS A 63 7.08 19.59 -0.92
CA LYS A 63 6.79 19.76 0.51
C LYS A 63 6.80 18.44 1.29
N THR A 64 6.74 17.31 0.58
CA THR A 64 6.81 15.99 1.21
C THR A 64 8.26 15.62 1.49
N LYS A 65 8.52 15.11 2.68
CA LYS A 65 9.86 14.71 3.09
C LYS A 65 9.82 13.46 3.97
N VAL A 66 10.88 12.68 3.89
CA VAL A 66 11.14 11.57 4.80
C VAL A 66 12.40 11.86 5.60
N LYS A 67 12.32 11.68 6.91
CA LYS A 67 13.46 11.74 7.83
C LYS A 67 13.78 10.34 8.32
N ILE A 68 15.04 9.97 8.19
CA ILE A 68 15.57 8.68 8.61
C ILE A 68 16.47 8.94 9.80
N GLY A 69 16.20 8.27 10.91
CA GLY A 69 16.95 8.43 12.15
C GLY A 69 18.42 8.06 12.01
N GLY A 70 19.25 8.65 12.88
CA GLY A 70 20.68 8.40 12.91
C GLY A 70 21.06 7.09 13.61
N GLU A 71 22.34 6.76 13.58
CA GLU A 71 22.93 5.48 14.08
C GLU A 71 22.51 5.10 15.51
N LYS A 72 22.25 6.09 16.37
CA LYS A 72 21.90 5.87 17.79
C LYS A 72 20.40 5.67 18.05
N SER A 73 19.54 6.01 17.08
CA SER A 73 18.08 5.96 17.24
C SER A 73 17.45 4.62 16.84
N GLY A 74 18.24 3.70 16.28
CA GLY A 74 17.72 2.50 15.64
C GLY A 74 16.86 2.86 14.42
N TRP A 75 15.95 1.98 14.05
CA TRP A 75 15.02 2.24 12.94
C TRP A 75 13.95 3.25 13.40
N ASP A 76 14.01 4.47 12.85
CA ASP A 76 13.04 5.56 13.08
C ASP A 76 12.90 6.37 11.79
N VAL A 77 11.81 6.16 11.08
CA VAL A 77 11.49 6.82 9.83
C VAL A 77 10.19 7.59 10.01
N SER A 78 10.19 8.86 9.60
CA SER A 78 9.02 9.71 9.69
C SER A 78 8.77 10.45 8.38
N TYR A 79 7.50 10.49 7.96
CA TYR A 79 7.05 11.15 6.74
C TYR A 79 6.33 12.45 7.12
N TRP A 80 6.64 13.51 6.39
CA TRP A 80 6.17 14.86 6.69
C TRP A 80 5.68 15.58 5.42
N TYR A 81 4.76 16.49 5.59
CA TYR A 81 4.39 17.48 4.57
C TYR A 81 4.53 18.88 5.17
N GLY A 82 5.50 19.67 4.70
CA GLY A 82 5.95 20.86 5.41
C GLY A 82 6.40 20.50 6.82
N ASP A 83 5.73 21.07 7.83
CA ASP A 83 5.99 20.78 9.25
C ASP A 83 4.97 19.83 9.89
N ARG A 84 4.02 19.34 9.11
CA ARG A 84 3.01 18.39 9.57
C ARG A 84 3.51 16.96 9.43
N LEU A 85 3.57 16.23 10.54
CA LEU A 85 3.85 14.80 10.55
C LEU A 85 2.67 14.04 9.92
N LEU A 86 2.94 13.23 8.91
CA LEU A 86 1.96 12.37 8.23
C LEU A 86 1.84 11.02 8.93
N THR A 87 2.92 10.26 8.90
CA THR A 87 3.01 8.92 9.47
C THR A 87 4.44 8.58 9.85
N LYS A 88 4.64 7.44 10.51
CA LYS A 88 5.95 6.91 10.90
C LYS A 88 6.04 5.42 10.62
N SER A 89 7.25 4.97 10.25
CA SER A 89 7.69 3.60 10.30
C SER A 89 8.72 3.48 11.42
N GLY A 90 8.36 2.85 12.52
CA GLY A 90 9.16 2.79 13.73
C GLY A 90 9.85 1.44 13.92
N TRP A 91 10.18 1.11 15.16
CA TRP A 91 10.81 -0.14 15.53
C TRP A 91 9.95 -1.35 15.13
N ARG A 92 10.57 -2.35 14.45
CA ARG A 92 9.94 -3.61 14.01
C ARG A 92 8.74 -3.45 13.06
N THR A 93 8.72 -2.43 12.24
CA THR A 93 7.64 -2.23 11.27
C THR A 93 7.87 -2.98 9.96
N HIS A 94 9.12 -3.20 9.56
CA HIS A 94 9.46 -4.06 8.43
C HIS A 94 9.62 -5.51 8.89
N SER A 95 9.02 -6.44 8.17
CA SER A 95 9.14 -7.87 8.44
C SER A 95 9.24 -8.66 7.15
N LEU A 96 10.17 -9.60 7.12
CA LEU A 96 10.12 -10.75 6.23
C LEU A 96 9.45 -11.88 6.99
N ILE A 97 8.34 -12.36 6.47
CA ILE A 97 7.57 -13.47 7.02
C ILE A 97 7.80 -14.66 6.11
N GLU A 98 8.31 -15.75 6.65
CA GLU A 98 8.50 -17.00 5.93
C GLU A 98 7.49 -18.03 6.46
N LYS A 99 6.83 -18.72 5.54
CA LYS A 99 5.95 -19.82 5.86
C LYS A 99 6.83 -21.07 6.07
N GLU A 100 6.91 -21.54 7.29
CA GLU A 100 7.61 -22.79 7.57
C GLU A 100 6.86 -23.98 6.96
N GLU A 101 7.59 -25.01 6.48
CA GLU A 101 7.00 -26.26 5.98
C GLU A 101 6.09 -26.96 7.02
N TRP A 102 6.40 -26.74 8.31
CA TRP A 102 5.59 -27.25 9.40
C TRP A 102 4.15 -26.75 9.36
N PHE A 103 3.94 -25.49 8.99
CA PHE A 103 2.59 -24.94 8.82
C PHE A 103 1.89 -25.48 7.57
N ALA A 104 2.63 -25.83 6.52
CA ALA A 104 2.06 -26.39 5.28
C ALA A 104 1.46 -27.78 5.50
N ASN A 105 2.00 -28.56 6.43
CA ASN A 105 1.56 -29.93 6.72
C ASN A 105 0.50 -30.01 7.85
N ASN A 106 0.13 -28.91 8.49
CA ASN A 106 -0.80 -28.91 9.61
C ASN A 106 -2.14 -28.28 9.17
N GLN A 107 -3.14 -29.10 8.88
CA GLN A 107 -4.48 -28.66 8.50
C GLN A 107 -5.15 -27.67 9.49
N ARG A 108 -4.66 -27.60 10.74
CA ARG A 108 -5.15 -26.64 11.74
C ARG A 108 -4.94 -25.18 11.36
N THR A 109 -3.97 -24.86 10.51
CA THR A 109 -3.76 -23.48 10.05
C THR A 109 -4.76 -23.07 8.98
N ALA A 110 -5.30 -24.00 8.21
CA ALA A 110 -6.42 -23.75 7.30
C ALA A 110 -7.71 -23.41 8.05
N GLU A 111 -7.89 -23.99 9.26
CA GLU A 111 -9.07 -23.78 10.10
C GLU A 111 -9.02 -22.46 10.89
N THR A 112 -7.85 -21.87 11.10
CA THR A 112 -7.71 -20.56 11.80
C THR A 112 -7.97 -19.35 10.93
N GLY A 113 -8.45 -19.56 9.69
CA GLY A 113 -9.10 -18.52 8.92
C GLY A 113 -8.20 -17.45 8.31
N SER A 114 -6.89 -17.62 8.27
CA SER A 114 -6.06 -16.76 7.46
C SER A 114 -6.25 -17.09 5.98
N ARG A 115 -7.22 -16.44 5.35
CA ARG A 115 -7.46 -16.50 3.89
C ARG A 115 -6.18 -16.20 3.09
N PHE A 116 -5.25 -15.50 3.70
CA PHE A 116 -3.98 -15.12 3.13
C PHE A 116 -3.09 -16.32 2.83
N PHE A 117 -2.98 -17.28 3.77
CA PHE A 117 -2.13 -18.46 3.58
C PHE A 117 -2.73 -19.50 2.64
N ALA A 118 -4.04 -19.53 2.48
CA ALA A 118 -4.71 -20.51 1.60
C ALA A 118 -4.53 -20.20 0.10
N LYS A 119 -4.14 -18.99 -0.27
CA LYS A 119 -3.98 -18.54 -1.67
C LYS A 119 -2.54 -18.57 -2.19
N CYS A 120 -1.57 -18.96 -1.37
CA CYS A 120 -0.14 -18.92 -1.72
C CYS A 120 0.32 -20.20 -2.39
N ASP A 121 -0.26 -20.54 -3.52
CA ASP A 121 0.05 -21.77 -4.25
C ASP A 121 1.25 -21.65 -5.23
N ASN A 122 1.89 -20.47 -5.30
CA ASN A 122 2.90 -20.19 -6.34
C ASN A 122 4.35 -20.52 -5.91
N GLY A 123 4.55 -21.30 -4.85
CA GLY A 123 5.88 -21.75 -4.42
C GLY A 123 6.74 -20.70 -3.72
N ASP A 124 6.32 -19.45 -3.68
CA ASP A 124 6.97 -18.41 -2.89
C ASP A 124 6.28 -18.32 -1.52
N ASN A 125 6.97 -18.83 -0.50
CA ASN A 125 6.46 -18.92 0.87
C ASN A 125 6.82 -17.70 1.72
N SER A 126 7.39 -16.66 1.13
CA SER A 126 7.80 -15.45 1.83
C SER A 126 6.86 -14.28 1.57
N PHE A 127 6.77 -13.40 2.56
CA PHE A 127 5.98 -12.16 2.50
C PHE A 127 6.79 -11.01 3.05
N MET A 128 6.75 -9.89 2.36
CA MET A 128 7.31 -8.63 2.87
C MET A 128 6.18 -7.77 3.43
N ARG A 129 6.36 -7.25 4.63
CA ARG A 129 5.38 -6.45 5.36
C ARG A 129 5.97 -5.13 5.82
N GLU A 130 5.15 -4.08 5.80
CA GLU A 130 5.40 -2.78 6.44
C GLU A 130 4.21 -2.40 7.32
N MET A 131 4.48 -1.64 8.38
CA MET A 131 3.46 -1.08 9.28
C MET A 131 3.68 0.42 9.48
N LEU A 132 2.75 1.23 9.01
CA LEU A 132 2.75 2.67 9.20
C LEU A 132 1.82 3.09 10.34
N ASN A 133 2.26 4.07 11.13
CA ASN A 133 1.48 4.57 12.24
C ASN A 133 0.25 5.35 11.77
N ILE A 134 -0.85 5.22 12.50
CA ILE A 134 -1.98 6.13 12.45
C ILE A 134 -2.15 6.84 13.79
N SER A 135 -2.62 8.06 13.73
CA SER A 135 -2.85 8.90 14.91
C SER A 135 -4.24 8.66 15.51
N VAL A 136 -4.42 9.08 16.74
CA VAL A 136 -5.76 9.06 17.36
C VAL A 136 -6.70 9.97 16.56
N GLY A 137 -7.91 9.48 16.28
CA GLY A 137 -8.92 10.22 15.50
C GLY A 137 -8.62 10.31 14.00
N GLU A 138 -7.66 9.54 13.51
CA GLU A 138 -7.35 9.44 12.10
C GLU A 138 -8.18 8.34 11.44
N TYR A 139 -8.78 8.67 10.29
CA TYR A 139 -9.60 7.76 9.50
C TYR A 139 -8.93 7.43 8.18
N ILE A 140 -9.03 6.17 7.78
CA ILE A 140 -8.49 5.65 6.53
C ILE A 140 -9.64 5.31 5.58
N TYR A 141 -9.47 5.70 4.31
CA TYR A 141 -10.42 5.50 3.22
C TYR A 141 -9.71 4.92 2.00
N GLY A 142 -10.46 4.35 1.05
CA GLY A 142 -9.91 3.92 -0.23
C GLY A 142 -10.05 2.42 -0.48
N PHE A 143 -9.02 1.82 -1.07
CA PHE A 143 -8.91 0.42 -1.52
C PHE A 143 -9.81 0.07 -2.72
N GLY A 144 -10.28 1.07 -3.45
CA GLY A 144 -11.21 0.90 -4.57
C GLY A 144 -12.66 0.81 -4.12
N GLU A 145 -13.49 0.18 -4.93
CA GLU A 145 -14.91 -0.04 -4.63
C GLU A 145 -15.06 -1.34 -3.84
N LYS A 146 -15.41 -1.24 -2.56
CA LYS A 146 -15.58 -2.37 -1.64
C LYS A 146 -16.95 -2.36 -1.02
N PHE A 147 -17.59 -3.52 -0.93
CA PHE A 147 -18.88 -3.72 -0.24
C PHE A 147 -18.71 -3.79 1.28
N SER A 148 -18.02 -2.82 1.82
CA SER A 148 -17.77 -2.69 3.26
C SER A 148 -17.89 -1.22 3.68
N THR A 149 -17.78 -0.93 4.97
CA THR A 149 -17.92 0.45 5.47
C THR A 149 -16.93 1.40 4.78
N PHE A 150 -17.33 2.65 4.60
CA PHE A 150 -16.52 3.68 3.94
C PHE A 150 -15.23 3.98 4.73
N VAL A 151 -15.33 4.10 6.05
CA VAL A 151 -14.17 4.17 6.96
C VAL A 151 -13.62 2.77 7.14
N LYS A 152 -12.34 2.59 6.90
CA LYS A 152 -11.69 1.28 6.87
C LYS A 152 -11.04 0.87 8.19
N ASN A 153 -10.99 1.76 9.17
CA ASN A 153 -10.43 1.43 10.49
C ASN A 153 -11.13 0.21 11.12
N GLY A 154 -10.35 -0.71 11.63
CA GLY A 154 -10.82 -1.98 12.20
C GLY A 154 -11.04 -3.09 11.17
N GLN A 155 -10.74 -2.86 9.88
CA GLN A 155 -10.94 -3.84 8.82
C GLN A 155 -9.62 -4.42 8.31
N THR A 156 -9.66 -5.68 7.90
CA THR A 156 -8.66 -6.29 7.03
C THR A 156 -9.22 -6.26 5.61
N VAL A 157 -8.45 -5.70 4.68
CA VAL A 157 -8.87 -5.50 3.29
C VAL A 157 -7.92 -6.23 2.36
N ASP A 158 -8.43 -7.23 1.66
CA ASP A 158 -7.70 -7.89 0.58
C ASP A 158 -7.95 -7.12 -0.72
N VAL A 159 -6.86 -6.65 -1.32
CA VAL A 159 -6.88 -5.95 -2.60
C VAL A 159 -6.60 -6.95 -3.71
N TRP A 160 -7.67 -7.57 -4.17
CA TRP A 160 -7.68 -8.52 -5.27
C TRP A 160 -9.01 -8.41 -6.01
N ASN A 161 -8.95 -8.32 -7.35
CA ASN A 161 -10.17 -8.28 -8.16
C ASN A 161 -10.81 -9.67 -8.21
N ASN A 162 -12.04 -9.75 -7.73
CA ASN A 162 -12.79 -10.99 -7.68
C ASN A 162 -14.28 -10.71 -7.87
N ASP A 163 -15.03 -11.68 -8.37
CA ASP A 163 -16.47 -11.53 -8.48
C ASP A 163 -17.09 -11.43 -7.07
N GLY A 164 -17.57 -10.23 -6.76
CA GLY A 164 -18.03 -9.91 -5.43
C GLY A 164 -19.39 -10.47 -5.09
N GLY A 165 -20.23 -10.64 -6.05
CA GLY A 165 -21.64 -10.92 -5.77
C GLY A 165 -22.19 -9.91 -4.76
N THR A 166 -23.31 -10.25 -4.14
CA THR A 166 -24.00 -9.38 -3.15
C THR A 166 -23.76 -9.76 -1.70
N CYS A 167 -22.98 -10.79 -1.44
CA CYS A 167 -22.84 -11.39 -0.10
C CYS A 167 -21.42 -11.35 0.48
N SER A 168 -20.48 -10.66 -0.15
CA SER A 168 -19.11 -10.52 0.37
C SER A 168 -18.53 -9.14 0.09
N GLU A 169 -17.41 -8.83 0.75
CA GLU A 169 -16.63 -7.61 0.53
C GLU A 169 -15.81 -7.63 -0.78
N GLN A 170 -15.80 -8.73 -1.50
CA GLN A 170 -15.09 -8.86 -2.77
C GLN A 170 -15.66 -7.92 -3.82
N SER A 171 -14.83 -7.42 -4.70
CA SER A 171 -15.23 -6.51 -5.76
C SER A 171 -14.32 -6.60 -6.98
N TYR A 172 -14.81 -6.10 -8.10
CA TYR A 172 -14.04 -6.05 -9.35
C TYR A 172 -13.04 -4.90 -9.41
N LYS A 173 -13.17 -3.88 -8.57
CA LYS A 173 -12.36 -2.67 -8.61
C LYS A 173 -11.61 -2.49 -7.31
N SER A 174 -10.56 -3.30 -7.17
CA SER A 174 -9.63 -3.24 -6.04
C SER A 174 -8.42 -2.40 -6.41
N ILE A 175 -8.07 -1.42 -5.57
CA ILE A 175 -6.95 -0.50 -5.78
C ILE A 175 -6.09 -0.52 -4.52
N PRO A 176 -4.80 -0.86 -4.59
CA PRO A 176 -3.90 -0.93 -3.43
C PRO A 176 -3.44 0.47 -2.98
N PHE A 177 -4.39 1.36 -2.79
CA PHE A 177 -4.21 2.75 -2.39
C PHE A 177 -5.21 3.13 -1.32
N TYR A 178 -4.70 3.77 -0.27
CA TYR A 178 -5.53 4.41 0.74
C TYR A 178 -5.16 5.87 0.92
N VAL A 179 -6.12 6.63 1.41
CA VAL A 179 -5.95 8.02 1.82
C VAL A 179 -6.38 8.20 3.27
N SER A 180 -5.62 9.02 3.98
CA SER A 180 -5.89 9.39 5.36
C SER A 180 -6.65 10.71 5.47
N SER A 181 -7.53 10.83 6.46
CA SER A 181 -8.16 12.10 6.85
C SER A 181 -7.13 13.20 7.19
N ARG A 182 -5.85 12.86 7.33
CA ARG A 182 -4.73 13.79 7.57
C ARG A 182 -4.03 14.25 6.28
N SER A 183 -4.68 14.11 5.13
CA SER A 183 -4.21 14.54 3.81
C SER A 183 -2.84 13.93 3.45
N TYR A 184 -2.73 12.62 3.56
CA TYR A 184 -1.68 11.83 2.95
C TYR A 184 -2.27 10.54 2.37
N GLY A 185 -1.56 9.91 1.45
CA GLY A 185 -1.96 8.63 0.87
C GLY A 185 -0.78 7.67 0.76
N VAL A 186 -1.10 6.39 0.69
CA VAL A 186 -0.12 5.32 0.46
C VAL A 186 -0.61 4.41 -0.64
N PHE A 187 0.23 4.21 -1.64
CA PHE A 187 0.00 3.30 -2.76
C PHE A 187 1.03 2.18 -2.72
N VAL A 188 0.57 0.93 -2.73
CA VAL A 188 1.43 -0.25 -2.80
C VAL A 188 1.51 -0.72 -4.25
N ASN A 189 2.69 -0.61 -4.85
CA ASN A 189 2.93 -1.01 -6.23
C ASN A 189 3.28 -2.50 -6.32
N HIS A 190 2.25 -3.33 -6.32
CA HIS A 190 2.41 -4.79 -6.40
C HIS A 190 1.35 -5.40 -7.32
N PRO A 191 1.70 -6.33 -8.23
CA PRO A 191 0.76 -6.86 -9.22
C PRO A 191 -0.14 -7.98 -8.68
N GLU A 192 0.22 -8.59 -7.55
CA GLU A 192 -0.54 -9.66 -6.91
C GLU A 192 -1.35 -9.13 -5.72
N ASN A 193 -1.95 -10.02 -4.96
CA ASN A 193 -2.74 -9.66 -3.78
C ASN A 193 -1.92 -8.82 -2.80
N VAL A 194 -2.54 -7.74 -2.32
CA VAL A 194 -2.05 -6.93 -1.21
C VAL A 194 -3.06 -6.98 -0.08
N THR A 195 -2.64 -7.46 1.07
CA THR A 195 -3.48 -7.46 2.26
C THR A 195 -3.15 -6.25 3.12
N PHE A 196 -4.18 -5.48 3.47
CA PHE A 196 -4.09 -4.36 4.41
C PHE A 196 -4.81 -4.68 5.70
N GLU A 197 -4.16 -4.45 6.82
CA GLU A 197 -4.71 -4.54 8.18
C GLU A 197 -4.81 -3.12 8.73
N VAL A 198 -6.00 -2.53 8.61
CA VAL A 198 -6.24 -1.13 8.95
C VAL A 198 -6.71 -1.05 10.39
N ALA A 199 -5.79 -0.85 11.34
CA ALA A 199 -6.10 -0.85 12.78
C ALA A 199 -6.82 -2.13 13.26
N SER A 200 -6.77 -3.22 12.51
CA SER A 200 -7.45 -4.49 12.83
C SER A 200 -6.58 -5.39 13.68
N GLU A 201 -5.30 -5.50 13.40
CA GLU A 201 -4.33 -6.24 14.23
C GLU A 201 -3.76 -5.34 15.33
N THR A 202 -3.29 -4.17 14.95
CA THR A 202 -2.74 -3.16 15.87
C THR A 202 -3.47 -1.84 15.68
N VAL A 203 -4.20 -1.38 16.67
CA VAL A 203 -5.08 -0.21 16.61
C VAL A 203 -4.42 1.09 16.17
N SER A 204 -3.11 1.21 16.31
CA SER A 204 -2.31 2.39 15.94
C SER A 204 -1.54 2.23 14.63
N LYS A 205 -1.86 1.21 13.82
CA LYS A 205 -1.12 0.88 12.61
C LYS A 205 -2.05 0.60 11.42
N VAL A 206 -1.56 0.96 10.24
CA VAL A 206 -1.95 0.30 8.99
C VAL A 206 -0.79 -0.59 8.57
N ALA A 207 -0.99 -1.89 8.58
CA ALA A 207 -0.04 -2.84 8.05
C ALA A 207 -0.43 -3.23 6.64
N PHE A 208 0.54 -3.50 5.79
CA PHE A 208 0.32 -4.07 4.46
C PHE A 208 1.40 -5.09 4.12
N SER A 209 0.95 -6.16 3.50
CA SER A 209 1.77 -7.33 3.18
C SER A 209 1.60 -7.72 1.72
N VAL A 210 2.71 -8.10 1.10
CA VAL A 210 2.76 -8.61 -0.27
C VAL A 210 3.53 -9.92 -0.30
N GLN A 211 3.16 -10.82 -1.20
CA GLN A 211 3.90 -12.05 -1.40
C GLN A 211 5.24 -11.77 -2.08
N GLY A 212 6.27 -12.48 -1.64
CA GLY A 212 7.65 -12.38 -2.13
C GLY A 212 8.55 -11.60 -1.20
N GLN A 213 9.75 -11.32 -1.69
CA GLN A 213 10.84 -10.74 -0.91
C GLN A 213 11.10 -9.27 -1.23
N ARG A 214 10.13 -8.63 -1.92
CA ARG A 214 10.20 -7.23 -2.32
C ARG A 214 8.84 -6.55 -2.12
N LEU A 215 8.86 -5.41 -1.45
CA LEU A 215 7.73 -4.51 -1.30
C LEU A 215 8.12 -3.13 -1.85
N GLU A 216 7.28 -2.57 -2.70
CA GLU A 216 7.43 -1.20 -3.20
C GLU A 216 6.15 -0.42 -2.91
N TYR A 217 6.30 0.75 -2.30
CA TYR A 217 5.16 1.62 -2.04
C TYR A 217 5.53 3.09 -2.14
N PHE A 218 4.51 3.94 -2.30
CA PHE A 218 4.66 5.38 -2.37
C PHE A 218 3.88 6.04 -1.23
N VAL A 219 4.47 7.08 -0.65
CA VAL A 219 3.80 7.95 0.31
C VAL A 219 3.64 9.33 -0.33
N PHE A 220 2.39 9.80 -0.42
CA PHE A 220 2.04 11.11 -0.99
C PHE A 220 1.59 12.04 0.13
N GLY A 221 2.11 13.27 0.15
CA GLY A 221 1.63 14.33 1.01
C GLY A 221 0.84 15.38 0.24
N GLY A 222 -0.10 16.04 0.88
CA GLY A 222 -0.87 17.15 0.30
C GLY A 222 -1.38 18.12 1.37
N GLU A 223 -1.78 19.32 1.00
CA GLU A 223 -2.54 20.22 1.90
C GLU A 223 -3.94 19.63 2.15
N THR A 224 -4.53 19.12 1.10
CA THR A 224 -5.85 18.50 1.07
C THR A 224 -5.78 17.06 0.55
N VAL A 225 -6.84 16.30 0.76
CA VAL A 225 -7.01 14.98 0.14
C VAL A 225 -7.03 15.07 -1.40
N ALA A 226 -7.57 16.15 -1.95
CA ALA A 226 -7.58 16.37 -3.40
C ALA A 226 -6.17 16.49 -3.99
N ASP A 227 -5.25 17.15 -3.29
CA ASP A 227 -3.84 17.24 -3.71
C ASP A 227 -3.18 15.86 -3.73
N VAL A 228 -3.45 15.04 -2.70
CA VAL A 228 -2.97 13.65 -2.61
C VAL A 228 -3.47 12.83 -3.79
N LEU A 229 -4.76 12.92 -4.11
CA LEU A 229 -5.37 12.23 -5.26
C LEU A 229 -4.79 12.72 -6.58
N THR A 230 -4.50 14.02 -6.70
CA THR A 230 -3.85 14.58 -7.88
C THR A 230 -2.47 13.98 -8.08
N THR A 231 -1.63 13.96 -7.05
CA THR A 231 -0.28 13.37 -7.12
C THR A 231 -0.34 11.87 -7.40
N TYR A 232 -1.26 11.14 -6.78
CA TYR A 232 -1.48 9.73 -7.07
C TYR A 232 -1.86 9.49 -8.54
N THR A 233 -2.80 10.28 -9.09
CA THR A 233 -3.23 10.13 -10.49
C THR A 233 -2.21 10.68 -11.49
N ASP A 234 -1.34 11.61 -11.10
CA ASP A 234 -0.19 11.99 -11.92
C ASP A 234 0.79 10.82 -12.10
N LEU A 235 0.96 10.01 -11.05
CA LEU A 235 1.80 8.81 -11.10
C LEU A 235 1.13 7.66 -11.87
N THR A 236 -0.15 7.39 -11.62
CA THR A 236 -0.83 6.18 -12.10
C THR A 236 -1.63 6.39 -13.39
N GLY A 237 -1.78 7.61 -13.82
CA GLY A 237 -2.63 8.02 -14.92
C GLY A 237 -3.95 8.64 -14.46
N LYS A 238 -4.38 9.67 -15.16
CA LYS A 238 -5.64 10.32 -14.90
C LYS A 238 -6.79 9.56 -15.59
N PRO A 239 -7.99 9.53 -14.99
CA PRO A 239 -9.16 8.97 -15.65
C PRO A 239 -9.50 9.75 -16.93
N ALA A 240 -10.06 9.07 -17.91
CA ALA A 240 -10.61 9.73 -19.09
C ALA A 240 -11.77 10.66 -18.69
N LEU A 241 -11.87 11.78 -19.36
CA LEU A 241 -13.05 12.64 -19.26
C LEU A 241 -14.06 12.19 -20.32
N PRO A 242 -15.09 11.42 -19.96
CA PRO A 242 -16.08 10.97 -20.93
C PRO A 242 -17.00 12.12 -21.35
N PRO A 243 -17.62 12.06 -22.55
CA PRO A 243 -18.55 13.08 -23.01
C PRO A 243 -19.81 13.10 -22.13
N ALA A 244 -20.46 14.26 -22.04
CA ALA A 244 -21.60 14.47 -21.15
C ALA A 244 -22.75 13.47 -21.36
N TYR A 245 -23.00 13.06 -22.60
CA TYR A 245 -24.06 12.09 -22.90
C TYR A 245 -23.81 10.70 -22.27
N SER A 246 -22.57 10.35 -21.97
CA SER A 246 -22.24 9.07 -21.32
C SER A 246 -22.70 8.97 -19.86
N PHE A 247 -23.10 10.09 -19.25
CA PHE A 247 -23.69 10.13 -17.92
C PHE A 247 -25.22 9.99 -17.92
N GLY A 248 -25.81 9.67 -19.07
CA GLY A 248 -27.22 9.37 -19.17
C GLY A 248 -27.62 8.00 -18.64
N LEU A 249 -28.87 7.65 -18.80
CA LEU A 249 -29.37 6.32 -18.46
C LEU A 249 -28.83 5.28 -19.44
N TRP A 250 -28.20 4.25 -18.93
CA TRP A 250 -27.80 3.07 -19.67
C TRP A 250 -28.64 1.89 -19.18
N LEU A 251 -29.72 1.61 -19.96
CA LEU A 251 -30.59 0.49 -19.64
C LEU A 251 -29.91 -0.82 -20.07
N SER A 252 -29.82 -1.76 -19.15
CA SER A 252 -29.33 -3.13 -19.43
C SER A 252 -30.11 -4.11 -18.58
N THR A 253 -30.43 -5.24 -19.15
CA THR A 253 -31.09 -6.36 -18.45
C THR A 253 -30.13 -7.34 -17.87
N SER A 254 -28.82 -7.15 -17.98
CA SER A 254 -27.71 -7.93 -17.43
C SER A 254 -27.51 -9.34 -17.97
N PHE A 255 -28.59 -10.02 -18.38
CA PHE A 255 -28.55 -11.39 -18.87
C PHE A 255 -29.14 -11.50 -20.28
N THR A 256 -29.76 -12.60 -20.60
CA THR A 256 -30.50 -12.75 -21.85
C THR A 256 -31.75 -11.91 -21.82
N THR A 257 -31.90 -11.07 -22.81
CA THR A 257 -33.10 -10.30 -23.03
C THR A 257 -33.82 -10.78 -24.30
N SER A 258 -35.12 -10.82 -24.26
CA SER A 258 -35.94 -10.81 -25.45
C SER A 258 -36.29 -9.38 -25.84
N TYR A 259 -36.63 -9.16 -27.09
CA TYR A 259 -37.09 -7.86 -27.57
C TYR A 259 -38.31 -7.34 -26.79
N ASP A 260 -39.10 -8.26 -26.25
CA ASP A 260 -40.33 -7.93 -25.49
C ASP A 260 -40.02 -7.50 -24.04
N GLU A 261 -38.80 -7.74 -23.56
CA GLU A 261 -38.34 -7.34 -22.21
C GLU A 261 -37.72 -5.94 -22.21
N GLU A 262 -37.24 -5.46 -23.33
CA GLU A 262 -36.73 -4.09 -23.51
C GLU A 262 -37.87 -3.08 -23.70
#